data_a4248a4ea6743ce3649c301dc3ccd4d4
#
_entry.id   a4248a4ea6743ce3649c301dc3ccd4d4
#
_cell.length_a   1.000
_cell.length_b   1.000
_cell.length_c   1.000
_cell.angle_alpha   90.00
_cell.angle_beta   90.00
_cell.angle_gamma   90.00
#
_symmetry.space_group_name_H-M   'P 1'
#
loop_
_entity.id
_entity.type
_entity.pdbx_description
1 polymer ?
#
loop_
_entity_poly.entity_id
_entity_poly.type
_entity_poly.pdbx_seq_one_letter_code
_entity_poly.pdbx_strand_id
1 'polypeptide(L)'
;MTDSAQADSHANSQPADAAQPASPLPAEKPASLSPEEQLAAAKSEAAENYNRYLRAVADLENYRKRTVREKDELRQYAATRVLEDLLPVLDNLALGLAAAKQKGAEMKGLIGGVEMVMVQLKTALANHGLVEINPVGQPFDPHRHQAISHQPSAEIPAEHVLTVVRTGYALNGRLLRPASVTVSSGSAKGAAK
;
A
#
# COMPACT_ATOMS: atom_id res chain seq x y z
N MET A 1 -20.51 -32.26 32.94
CA MET A 1 -21.04 -32.08 34.29
C MET A 1 -22.10 -31.01 34.16
N THR A 2 -23.30 -31.47 33.91
CA THR A 2 -24.35 -31.64 34.94
C THR A 2 -24.97 -30.29 35.24
N ASP A 3 -26.21 -29.98 35.19
CA ASP A 3 -27.41 -30.84 35.11
C ASP A 3 -28.59 -29.89 35.30
N SER A 4 -29.64 -30.11 34.57
CA SER A 4 -30.98 -30.39 35.05
C SER A 4 -31.69 -29.29 35.81
N ALA A 5 -32.83 -28.96 35.52
CA ALA A 5 -34.11 -29.62 35.35
C ALA A 5 -35.21 -28.86 36.11
N GLN A 6 -36.34 -28.80 35.48
CA GLN A 6 -37.67 -29.23 35.91
C GLN A 6 -38.42 -28.30 36.86
N ALA A 7 -39.52 -27.85 36.37
CA ALA A 7 -40.92 -28.40 36.35
C ALA A 7 -41.68 -28.09 37.64
N ASP A 8 -42.85 -27.57 37.56
CA ASP A 8 -44.19 -28.18 37.71
C ASP A 8 -45.22 -27.07 37.99
N SER A 9 -46.17 -26.95 37.15
CA SER A 9 -47.56 -27.40 37.23
C SER A 9 -48.28 -27.02 38.51
N HIS A 10 -49.40 -26.28 38.37
CA HIS A 10 -50.67 -26.72 38.89
C HIS A 10 -51.84 -25.93 38.29
N ALA A 11 -52.75 -26.68 37.79
CA ALA A 11 -54.11 -26.36 37.35
C ALA A 11 -54.97 -25.87 38.52
N ASN A 12 -55.94 -25.03 38.24
CA ASN A 12 -57.34 -25.37 38.61
C ASN A 12 -58.36 -24.33 38.10
N SER A 13 -59.30 -24.86 37.33
CA SER A 13 -60.74 -24.67 37.41
C SER A 13 -61.40 -23.32 37.10
N GLN A 14 -62.11 -23.39 35.98
CA GLN A 14 -63.31 -22.60 35.66
C GLN A 14 -64.41 -22.72 36.70
N PRO A 15 -65.41 -21.79 36.72
CA PRO A 15 -66.43 -21.86 35.68
C PRO A 15 -66.99 -20.53 35.12
N ALA A 16 -67.55 -20.65 33.99
CA ALA A 16 -68.50 -19.91 33.20
C ALA A 16 -69.31 -18.78 33.88
N ASP A 17 -69.40 -17.66 33.16
CA ASP A 17 -70.77 -17.09 32.91
C ASP A 17 -70.75 -16.19 31.65
N ALA A 18 -71.73 -16.43 30.84
CA ALA A 18 -72.52 -15.64 29.90
C ALA A 18 -71.89 -14.59 28.99
N ALA A 19 -71.84 -15.02 27.76
CA ALA A 19 -72.12 -14.36 26.50
C ALA A 19 -72.64 -12.93 26.47
N GLN A 20 -71.93 -12.06 25.77
CA GLN A 20 -72.54 -11.13 24.83
C GLN A 20 -71.55 -10.92 23.64
N PRO A 21 -72.01 -10.95 22.38
CA PRO A 21 -71.14 -10.75 21.25
C PRO A 21 -70.83 -9.28 21.08
N ALA A 22 -69.62 -8.89 21.37
CA ALA A 22 -69.08 -7.59 20.95
C ALA A 22 -69.03 -7.54 19.44
N SER A 23 -69.81 -6.66 18.85
CA SER A 23 -69.72 -6.26 17.44
C SER A 23 -68.28 -6.02 17.04
N PRO A 24 -67.83 -6.52 15.86
CA PRO A 24 -66.53 -6.19 15.37
C PRO A 24 -66.51 -4.70 15.04
N LEU A 25 -65.61 -3.97 15.70
CA LEU A 25 -65.25 -2.63 15.30
C LEU A 25 -64.83 -2.70 13.81
N PRO A 26 -65.33 -1.78 12.97
CA PRO A 26 -64.88 -1.77 11.57
C PRO A 26 -63.37 -1.49 11.57
N ALA A 27 -62.60 -2.45 11.06
CA ALA A 27 -61.23 -2.19 10.69
C ALA A 27 -61.25 -1.04 9.68
N GLU A 28 -60.86 0.13 10.10
CA GLU A 28 -60.52 1.23 9.20
C GLU A 28 -59.47 0.72 8.24
N LYS A 29 -59.87 0.38 7.04
CA LYS A 29 -58.94 0.22 5.91
C LYS A 29 -58.22 1.55 5.81
N PRO A 30 -56.86 1.55 5.77
CA PRO A 30 -56.13 2.75 5.50
C PRO A 30 -56.72 3.38 4.23
N ALA A 31 -57.21 4.62 4.37
CA ALA A 31 -57.80 5.36 3.26
C ALA A 31 -56.85 5.34 2.08
N SER A 32 -57.20 4.57 1.05
CA SER A 32 -56.45 4.55 -0.20
C SER A 32 -56.56 5.95 -0.80
N LEU A 33 -55.47 6.67 -0.87
CA LEU A 33 -55.35 7.95 -1.53
C LEU A 33 -56.02 7.89 -2.90
N SER A 34 -56.76 8.92 -3.27
CA SER A 34 -57.37 9.01 -4.59
C SER A 34 -56.31 8.89 -5.68
N PRO A 35 -56.60 8.43 -6.88
CA PRO A 35 -55.65 8.34 -7.98
C PRO A 35 -54.95 9.67 -8.26
N GLU A 36 -55.65 10.80 -8.06
CA GLU A 36 -55.06 12.15 -8.21
C GLU A 36 -54.05 12.50 -7.14
N GLU A 37 -54.33 12.14 -5.87
CA GLU A 37 -53.39 12.31 -4.75
C GLU A 37 -52.17 11.43 -4.90
N GLN A 38 -52.32 10.19 -5.38
CA GLN A 38 -51.18 9.30 -5.67
C GLN A 38 -50.33 9.86 -6.79
N LEU A 39 -50.93 10.42 -7.84
CA LEU A 39 -50.19 11.04 -8.93
C LEU A 39 -49.43 12.28 -8.45
N ALA A 40 -50.06 13.11 -7.61
CA ALA A 40 -49.42 14.30 -7.02
C ALA A 40 -48.23 13.92 -6.14
N ALA A 41 -48.40 12.91 -5.26
CA ALA A 41 -47.33 12.39 -4.41
C ALA A 41 -46.16 11.83 -5.23
N ALA A 42 -46.46 11.01 -6.28
CA ALA A 42 -45.43 10.46 -7.15
C ALA A 42 -44.65 11.55 -7.93
N LYS A 43 -45.35 12.62 -8.38
CA LYS A 43 -44.67 13.75 -9.03
C LYS A 43 -43.77 14.52 -8.04
N SER A 44 -44.21 14.72 -6.81
CA SER A 44 -43.41 15.38 -5.77
C SER A 44 -42.17 14.55 -5.44
N GLU A 45 -42.31 13.24 -5.24
CA GLU A 45 -41.20 12.33 -5.00
C GLU A 45 -40.21 12.31 -6.16
N ALA A 46 -40.73 12.24 -7.40
CA ALA A 46 -39.88 12.31 -8.59
C ALA A 46 -39.08 13.62 -8.67
N ALA A 47 -39.69 14.75 -8.36
CA ALA A 47 -39.02 16.04 -8.32
C ALA A 47 -37.96 16.12 -7.21
N GLU A 48 -38.25 15.59 -6.02
CA GLU A 48 -37.27 15.51 -4.93
C GLU A 48 -36.11 14.61 -5.30
N ASN A 49 -36.37 13.44 -5.84
CA ASN A 49 -35.34 12.48 -6.28
C ASN A 49 -34.48 13.09 -7.40
N TYR A 50 -35.08 13.81 -8.33
CA TYR A 50 -34.34 14.54 -9.36
C TYR A 50 -33.45 15.64 -8.78
N ASN A 51 -33.94 16.39 -7.80
CA ASN A 51 -33.14 17.41 -7.12
C ASN A 51 -31.98 16.79 -6.30
N ARG A 52 -32.23 15.65 -5.64
CA ARG A 52 -31.16 14.88 -4.97
C ARG A 52 -30.11 14.39 -5.96
N TYR A 53 -30.56 13.87 -7.11
CA TYR A 53 -29.66 13.45 -8.18
C TYR A 53 -28.79 14.61 -8.69
N LEU A 54 -29.36 15.77 -8.98
CA LEU A 54 -28.61 16.95 -9.43
C LEU A 54 -27.56 17.38 -8.41
N ARG A 55 -27.91 17.40 -7.13
CA ARG A 55 -26.94 17.71 -6.06
C ARG A 55 -25.81 16.67 -6.02
N ALA A 56 -26.14 15.38 -6.06
CA ALA A 56 -25.15 14.30 -6.03
C ALA A 56 -24.20 14.38 -7.25
N VAL A 57 -24.70 14.73 -8.44
CA VAL A 57 -23.88 14.93 -9.64
C VAL A 57 -22.93 16.12 -9.44
N ALA A 58 -23.44 17.25 -8.93
CA ALA A 58 -22.62 18.44 -8.66
C ALA A 58 -21.53 18.15 -7.61
N ASP A 59 -21.88 17.44 -6.55
CA ASP A 59 -20.93 17.04 -5.50
C ASP A 59 -19.87 16.09 -6.06
N LEU A 60 -20.25 15.15 -6.91
CA LEU A 60 -19.31 14.23 -7.56
C LEU A 60 -18.33 14.98 -8.48
N GLU A 61 -18.82 15.96 -9.25
CA GLU A 61 -17.95 16.80 -10.10
C GLU A 61 -16.97 17.63 -9.25
N ASN A 62 -17.45 18.24 -8.18
CA ASN A 62 -16.61 19.00 -7.26
C ASN A 62 -15.56 18.10 -6.60
N TYR A 63 -15.97 16.90 -6.16
CA TYR A 63 -15.06 15.90 -5.60
C TYR A 63 -13.99 15.48 -6.61
N ARG A 64 -14.38 15.20 -7.86
CA ARG A 64 -13.43 14.85 -8.93
C ARG A 64 -12.41 15.97 -9.17
N LYS A 65 -12.88 17.22 -9.30
CA LYS A 65 -11.99 18.37 -9.49
C LYS A 65 -11.02 18.55 -8.32
N ARG A 66 -11.51 18.40 -7.09
CA ARG A 66 -10.68 18.46 -5.87
C ARG A 66 -9.64 17.34 -5.85
N THR A 67 -10.07 16.10 -6.10
CA THR A 67 -9.16 14.94 -6.07
C THR A 67 -8.05 15.04 -7.12
N VAL A 68 -8.34 15.60 -8.31
CA VAL A 68 -7.30 15.83 -9.32
C VAL A 68 -6.25 16.81 -8.80
N ARG A 69 -6.68 17.95 -8.23
CA ARG A 69 -5.76 18.94 -7.64
C ARG A 69 -4.92 18.35 -6.52
N GLU A 70 -5.55 17.65 -5.56
CA GLU A 70 -4.86 16.99 -4.45
C GLU A 70 -3.83 15.96 -4.95
N LYS A 71 -4.17 15.18 -6.00
CA LYS A 71 -3.21 14.24 -6.61
C LYS A 71 -2.04 14.95 -7.28
N ASP A 72 -2.27 16.06 -7.94
CA ASP A 72 -1.20 16.81 -8.60
C ASP A 72 -0.28 17.49 -7.56
N GLU A 73 -0.83 18.02 -6.48
CA GLU A 73 -0.07 18.52 -5.34
C GLU A 73 0.76 17.41 -4.68
N LEU A 74 0.14 16.24 -4.41
CA LEU A 74 0.87 15.08 -3.88
C LEU A 74 2.02 14.64 -4.79
N ARG A 75 1.84 14.64 -6.11
CA ARG A 75 2.92 14.32 -7.06
C ARG A 75 4.03 15.35 -7.04
N GLN A 76 3.69 16.63 -6.97
CA GLN A 76 4.65 17.72 -6.96
C GLN A 76 5.51 17.69 -5.69
N TYR A 77 4.92 17.39 -4.55
CA TYR A 77 5.60 17.42 -3.25
C TYR A 77 5.96 16.04 -2.69
N ALA A 78 5.69 14.95 -3.43
CA ALA A 78 5.99 13.58 -2.96
C ALA A 78 7.46 13.34 -2.61
N ALA A 79 8.38 14.04 -3.29
CA ALA A 79 9.81 13.90 -3.06
C ALA A 79 10.37 14.83 -1.98
N THR A 80 9.57 15.76 -1.41
CA THR A 80 10.07 16.81 -0.52
C THR A 80 10.88 16.25 0.66
N ARG A 81 10.32 15.27 1.36
CA ARG A 81 11.03 14.66 2.51
C ARG A 81 12.34 13.98 2.13
N VAL A 82 12.35 13.28 0.98
CA VAL A 82 13.58 12.64 0.48
C VAL A 82 14.63 13.70 0.17
N LEU A 83 14.23 14.80 -0.46
CA LEU A 83 15.14 15.89 -0.79
C LEU A 83 15.66 16.59 0.47
N GLU A 84 14.81 16.85 1.46
CA GLU A 84 15.21 17.42 2.75
C GLU A 84 16.27 16.56 3.44
N ASP A 85 16.11 15.24 3.48
CA ASP A 85 17.08 14.32 4.08
C ASP A 85 18.38 14.17 3.26
N LEU A 86 18.35 14.54 1.98
CA LEU A 86 19.54 14.56 1.12
C LEU A 86 20.34 15.87 1.18
N LEU A 87 19.76 16.98 1.64
CA LEU A 87 20.49 18.25 1.76
C LEU A 87 21.74 18.14 2.64
N PRO A 88 21.71 17.49 3.84
CA PRO A 88 22.91 17.32 4.64
C PRO A 88 24.02 16.50 3.94
N VAL A 89 23.64 15.58 3.04
CA VAL A 89 24.61 14.82 2.24
C VAL A 89 25.31 15.72 1.24
N LEU A 90 24.58 16.63 0.60
CA LEU A 90 25.15 17.64 -0.31
C LEU A 90 26.06 18.60 0.45
N ASP A 91 25.68 19.04 1.63
CA ASP A 91 26.47 19.93 2.47
C ASP A 91 27.83 19.29 2.86
N ASN A 92 27.79 18.01 3.27
CA ASN A 92 28.99 17.27 3.62
C ASN A 92 29.88 16.99 2.40
N LEU A 93 29.30 16.74 1.22
CA LEU A 93 30.09 16.66 -0.02
C LEU A 93 30.75 17.97 -0.37
N ALA A 94 30.05 19.10 -0.23
CA ALA A 94 30.61 20.41 -0.48
C ALA A 94 31.77 20.73 0.49
N LEU A 95 31.64 20.41 1.78
CA LEU A 95 32.64 20.52 2.79
C LEU A 95 33.88 19.67 2.48
N GLY A 96 33.68 18.40 2.13
CA GLY A 96 34.73 17.47 1.74
C GLY A 96 35.48 17.92 0.49
N LEU A 97 34.76 18.46 -0.51
CA LEU A 97 35.39 19.04 -1.71
C LEU A 97 36.23 20.31 -1.39
N ALA A 98 35.73 21.14 -0.48
CA ALA A 98 36.48 22.30 -0.03
C ALA A 98 37.79 21.90 0.69
N ALA A 99 37.70 20.87 1.56
CA ALA A 99 38.89 20.33 2.23
C ALA A 99 39.91 19.72 1.25
N ALA A 100 39.41 18.99 0.22
CA ALA A 100 40.27 18.39 -0.82
C ALA A 100 41.06 19.42 -1.66
N LYS A 101 40.54 20.64 -1.79
CA LYS A 101 41.19 21.73 -2.53
C LYS A 101 42.29 22.44 -1.73
N GLN A 102 42.43 22.17 -0.44
CA GLN A 102 43.47 22.77 0.40
C GLN A 102 44.85 22.17 0.08
N LYS A 103 45.88 23.00 0.09
CA LYS A 103 47.26 22.53 -0.11
C LYS A 103 47.66 21.61 1.05
N GLY A 104 48.08 20.39 0.75
CA GLY A 104 48.48 19.40 1.75
C GLY A 104 47.36 18.46 2.20
N ALA A 105 46.21 18.44 1.52
CA ALA A 105 45.14 17.47 1.81
C ALA A 105 45.65 16.03 1.62
N GLU A 106 45.55 15.22 2.68
CA GLU A 106 45.94 13.81 2.60
C GLU A 106 44.87 13.00 1.89
N MET A 107 45.25 12.22 0.88
CA MET A 107 44.36 11.37 0.11
C MET A 107 43.57 10.40 1.03
N LYS A 108 44.19 9.87 2.09
CA LYS A 108 43.55 8.97 3.04
C LYS A 108 42.37 9.61 3.78
N GLY A 109 42.56 10.88 4.21
CA GLY A 109 41.48 11.65 4.87
C GLY A 109 40.31 11.93 3.92
N LEU A 110 40.63 12.24 2.65
CA LEU A 110 39.59 12.44 1.63
C LEU A 110 38.77 11.18 1.35
N ILE A 111 39.42 10.01 1.21
CA ILE A 111 38.75 8.76 1.02
C ILE A 111 37.79 8.47 2.19
N GLY A 112 38.29 8.61 3.44
CA GLY A 112 37.45 8.41 4.63
C GLY A 112 36.23 9.34 4.69
N GLY A 113 36.42 10.60 4.30
CA GLY A 113 35.32 11.56 4.20
C GLY A 113 34.26 11.16 3.18
N VAL A 114 34.68 10.70 2.00
CA VAL A 114 33.76 10.21 0.95
C VAL A 114 33.02 8.93 1.40
N GLU A 115 33.70 8.01 2.09
CA GLU A 115 33.06 6.83 2.65
C GLU A 115 31.98 7.18 3.67
N MET A 116 32.25 8.14 4.56
CA MET A 116 31.24 8.61 5.52
C MET A 116 30.01 9.20 4.82
N VAL A 117 30.20 10.02 3.81
CA VAL A 117 29.11 10.61 3.01
C VAL A 117 28.31 9.52 2.29
N MET A 118 28.98 8.48 1.78
CA MET A 118 28.30 7.34 1.14
C MET A 118 27.42 6.59 2.14
N VAL A 119 27.91 6.36 3.36
CA VAL A 119 27.11 5.74 4.43
C VAL A 119 25.92 6.61 4.80
N GLN A 120 26.11 7.92 4.96
CA GLN A 120 25.03 8.85 5.25
C GLN A 120 23.96 8.85 4.16
N LEU A 121 24.38 8.87 2.89
CA LEU A 121 23.46 8.78 1.75
C LEU A 121 22.64 7.48 1.77
N LYS A 122 23.29 6.34 1.96
CA LYS A 122 22.63 5.05 2.05
C LYS A 122 21.62 5.03 3.21
N THR A 123 21.98 5.57 4.36
CA THR A 123 21.08 5.65 5.53
C THR A 123 19.87 6.53 5.26
N ALA A 124 20.07 7.73 4.71
CA ALA A 124 18.98 8.64 4.35
C ALA A 124 17.99 7.96 3.38
N LEU A 125 18.50 7.31 2.34
CA LEU A 125 17.64 6.60 1.37
C LEU A 125 16.95 5.38 1.97
N ALA A 126 17.59 4.65 2.88
CA ALA A 126 16.99 3.50 3.58
C ALA A 126 15.82 3.93 4.48
N ASN A 127 15.89 5.10 5.13
CA ASN A 127 14.80 5.67 5.94
C ASN A 127 13.54 5.92 5.11
N HIS A 128 13.69 6.14 3.80
CA HIS A 128 12.59 6.28 2.85
C HIS A 128 12.15 4.96 2.20
N GLY A 129 12.65 3.83 2.70
CA GLY A 129 12.27 2.49 2.25
C GLY A 129 13.04 1.99 1.03
N LEU A 130 14.18 2.62 0.68
CA LEU A 130 15.08 2.09 -0.33
C LEU A 130 15.87 0.92 0.25
N VAL A 131 15.79 -0.24 -0.41
CA VAL A 131 16.51 -1.45 -0.05
C VAL A 131 17.50 -1.81 -1.16
N GLU A 132 18.74 -2.04 -0.74
CA GLU A 132 19.82 -2.47 -1.64
C GLU A 132 19.70 -3.97 -1.94
N ILE A 133 19.84 -4.36 -3.22
CA ILE A 133 19.84 -5.75 -3.68
C ILE A 133 21.27 -6.10 -4.06
N ASN A 134 21.93 -6.85 -3.19
CA ASN A 134 23.30 -7.32 -3.35
C ASN A 134 23.36 -8.84 -3.10
N PRO A 135 23.01 -9.67 -4.08
CA PRO A 135 22.78 -11.11 -3.91
C PRO A 135 24.05 -11.96 -4.09
N VAL A 136 25.25 -11.49 -3.78
CA VAL A 136 26.48 -12.28 -3.91
C VAL A 136 26.36 -13.60 -3.16
N GLY A 137 26.63 -14.72 -3.83
CA GLY A 137 26.52 -16.07 -3.27
C GLY A 137 25.09 -16.63 -3.15
N GLN A 138 24.06 -15.85 -3.48
CA GLN A 138 22.67 -16.30 -3.46
C GLN A 138 22.24 -16.88 -4.80
N PRO A 139 21.16 -17.71 -4.84
CA PRO A 139 20.59 -18.18 -6.09
C PRO A 139 20.17 -17.03 -7.00
N PHE A 140 20.32 -17.20 -8.29
CA PHE A 140 19.88 -16.23 -9.28
C PHE A 140 18.34 -16.16 -9.33
N ASP A 141 17.78 -14.98 -9.18
CA ASP A 141 16.34 -14.71 -9.27
C ASP A 141 16.07 -13.77 -10.48
N PRO A 142 15.42 -14.25 -11.56
CA PRO A 142 15.13 -13.43 -12.74
C PRO A 142 14.23 -12.21 -12.45
N HIS A 143 13.45 -12.23 -11.37
CA HIS A 143 12.58 -11.11 -11.01
C HIS A 143 13.34 -9.93 -10.37
N ARG A 144 14.51 -10.18 -9.80
CA ARG A 144 15.30 -9.20 -9.05
C ARG A 144 16.69 -8.97 -9.61
N HIS A 145 17.20 -9.91 -10.40
CA HIS A 145 18.55 -9.92 -10.94
C HIS A 145 18.54 -9.95 -12.46
N GLN A 146 19.54 -9.33 -13.06
CA GLN A 146 19.80 -9.35 -14.48
C GLN A 146 21.17 -9.98 -14.72
N ALA A 147 21.20 -11.18 -15.26
CA ALA A 147 22.45 -11.83 -15.65
C ALA A 147 23.06 -11.11 -16.86
N ILE A 148 24.30 -10.64 -16.74
CA ILE A 148 25.05 -9.99 -17.83
C ILE A 148 26.15 -10.92 -18.39
N SER A 149 26.63 -11.86 -17.58
CA SER A 149 27.63 -12.86 -18.01
C SER A 149 27.54 -14.11 -17.16
N HIS A 150 28.07 -15.19 -17.68
CA HIS A 150 28.27 -16.44 -16.97
C HIS A 150 29.77 -16.74 -16.91
N GLN A 151 30.25 -17.12 -15.73
CA GLN A 151 31.67 -17.48 -15.51
C GLN A 151 31.77 -18.77 -14.70
N PRO A 152 32.75 -19.63 -15.01
CA PRO A 152 33.01 -20.83 -14.21
C PRO A 152 33.56 -20.43 -12.83
N SER A 153 33.09 -21.10 -11.79
CA SER A 153 33.58 -20.95 -10.40
C SER A 153 33.62 -22.32 -9.74
N ALA A 154 34.69 -22.59 -9.02
CA ALA A 154 34.82 -23.81 -8.20
C ALA A 154 34.20 -23.61 -6.79
N GLU A 155 34.03 -22.38 -6.37
CA GLU A 155 33.58 -22.03 -5.02
C GLU A 155 32.07 -21.81 -4.94
N ILE A 156 31.46 -21.31 -6.03
CA ILE A 156 30.04 -20.94 -6.08
C ILE A 156 29.30 -21.90 -7.00
N PRO A 157 28.22 -22.55 -6.51
CA PRO A 157 27.44 -23.49 -7.33
C PRO A 157 26.90 -22.85 -8.61
N ALA A 158 26.57 -23.68 -9.61
CA ALA A 158 25.90 -23.22 -10.82
C ALA A 158 24.59 -22.48 -10.46
N GLU A 159 24.20 -21.52 -11.28
CA GLU A 159 23.00 -20.68 -11.13
C GLU A 159 22.98 -19.80 -9.87
N HIS A 160 24.11 -19.59 -9.22
CA HIS A 160 24.28 -18.63 -8.14
C HIS A 160 25.03 -17.39 -8.62
N VAL A 161 24.78 -16.28 -7.96
CA VAL A 161 25.43 -14.99 -8.26
C VAL A 161 26.88 -15.03 -7.81
N LEU A 162 27.80 -14.91 -8.77
CA LEU A 162 29.24 -14.88 -8.52
C LEU A 162 29.68 -13.49 -8.05
N THR A 163 29.31 -12.47 -8.81
CA THR A 163 29.63 -11.08 -8.49
C THR A 163 28.47 -10.15 -8.88
N VAL A 164 28.35 -9.03 -8.16
CA VAL A 164 27.42 -7.95 -8.51
C VAL A 164 28.22 -6.85 -9.20
N VAL A 165 27.96 -6.65 -10.49
CA VAL A 165 28.57 -5.60 -11.30
C VAL A 165 27.90 -4.27 -11.03
N ARG A 166 26.57 -4.30 -10.85
CA ARG A 166 25.78 -3.12 -10.51
C ARG A 166 24.71 -3.48 -9.51
N THR A 167 24.72 -2.83 -8.37
CA THR A 167 23.75 -3.03 -7.30
C THR A 167 22.33 -2.72 -7.75
N GLY A 168 21.38 -3.59 -7.38
CA GLY A 168 19.96 -3.36 -7.58
C GLY A 168 19.36 -2.57 -6.43
N TYR A 169 18.17 -2.02 -6.66
CA TYR A 169 17.41 -1.29 -5.64
C TYR A 169 15.91 -1.57 -5.74
N ALA A 170 15.26 -1.67 -4.58
CA ALA A 170 13.82 -1.74 -4.45
C ALA A 170 13.34 -0.64 -3.49
N LEU A 171 12.18 -0.05 -3.76
CA LEU A 171 11.54 0.97 -2.93
C LEU A 171 10.22 0.41 -2.41
N ASN A 172 10.08 0.28 -1.09
CA ASN A 172 8.87 -0.23 -0.45
C ASN A 172 8.35 -1.54 -1.09
N GLY A 173 9.26 -2.46 -1.41
CA GLY A 173 8.95 -3.74 -2.04
C GLY A 173 8.82 -3.71 -3.57
N ARG A 174 8.74 -2.53 -4.19
CA ARG A 174 8.70 -2.38 -5.66
C ARG A 174 10.11 -2.29 -6.21
N LEU A 175 10.44 -3.16 -7.16
CA LEU A 175 11.73 -3.11 -7.85
C LEU A 175 11.86 -1.80 -8.65
N LEU A 176 12.92 -1.02 -8.36
CA LEU A 176 13.30 0.15 -9.15
C LEU A 176 14.29 -0.22 -10.26
N ARG A 177 15.26 -1.07 -9.90
CA ARG A 177 16.32 -1.53 -10.79
C ARG A 177 16.82 -2.89 -10.35
N PRO A 178 16.90 -3.90 -11.25
CA PRO A 178 17.49 -5.19 -10.91
C PRO A 178 18.99 -5.05 -10.66
N ALA A 179 19.55 -5.97 -9.88
CA ALA A 179 20.99 -6.09 -9.73
C ALA A 179 21.56 -6.73 -11.00
N SER A 180 22.56 -6.07 -11.62
CA SER A 180 23.29 -6.66 -12.76
C SER A 180 24.40 -7.56 -12.21
N VAL A 181 24.33 -8.83 -12.52
CA VAL A 181 25.14 -9.86 -11.88
C VAL A 181 25.86 -10.75 -12.90
N THR A 182 26.99 -11.28 -12.49
CA THR A 182 27.64 -12.42 -13.15
C THR A 182 27.20 -13.68 -12.43
N VAL A 183 26.71 -14.66 -13.16
CA VAL A 183 26.21 -15.94 -12.64
C VAL A 183 27.28 -17.03 -12.80
N SER A 184 27.40 -17.88 -11.80
CA SER A 184 28.30 -19.04 -11.86
C SER A 184 27.72 -20.09 -12.80
N SER A 185 28.54 -20.60 -13.71
CA SER A 185 28.24 -21.80 -14.50
C SER A 185 28.67 -23.09 -13.81
N GLY A 186 29.12 -23.01 -12.55
CA GLY A 186 29.69 -24.14 -11.81
C GLY A 186 31.16 -24.40 -12.14
N SER A 187 31.68 -25.52 -11.64
CA SER A 187 33.07 -25.89 -11.84
C SER A 187 33.35 -26.19 -13.33
N ALA A 188 34.42 -25.62 -13.87
CA ALA A 188 34.86 -25.86 -15.25
C ALA A 188 35.14 -27.36 -15.58
N LYS A 189 35.20 -28.25 -14.59
CA LYS A 189 35.38 -29.70 -14.78
C LYS A 189 34.12 -30.45 -15.22
N GLY A 190 32.93 -29.80 -15.29
CA GLY A 190 31.66 -30.41 -15.70
C GLY A 190 31.26 -30.21 -17.17
N ALA A 191 32.01 -29.43 -17.95
CA ALA A 191 31.69 -29.13 -19.36
C ALA A 191 32.32 -30.11 -20.40
N ALA A 192 32.84 -31.26 -19.92
CA ALA A 192 33.32 -32.31 -20.78
C ALA A 192 32.50 -33.59 -20.58
N LYS A 193 31.29 -33.66 -21.16
CA LYS A 193 30.61 -34.87 -21.60
C LYS A 193 29.63 -34.54 -22.68
#